data_0f536f5ff1c797c03ad046349333b20c
#
_entry.id   0f536f5ff1c797c03ad046349333b20c
#
_cell.length_a   1.000
_cell.length_b   1.000
_cell.length_c   1.000
_cell.angle_alpha   90.00
_cell.angle_beta   90.00
_cell.angle_gamma   90.00
#
_symmetry.space_group_name_H-M   'P 1'
#
loop_
_entity.id
_entity.type
_entity.pdbx_description
1 polymer ?
#
loop_
_entity_poly.entity_id
_entity_poly.type
_entity_poly.pdbx_seq_one_letter_code
_entity_poly.pdbx_strand_id
1 'polypeptide(L)'
;HKDDAYSLGGFHDAGDGILCGLTEGFTASTLGWMYYEYKNEFDSTGTTDHLRDISNEFASFMKASTTRGDDGSVTNFIYEVGDDGADHGKWRAPELMPGRGSGEFYSTSSGASDVAAQYAAALAQSYINFGNSEDLDYAIALYDFAAKYRTITYDQMTYSDKSAEDDIAWAAN
;
A
#
# COMPACT_ATOMS: atom_id res chain seq x y z
N HIS A 1 -11.83 7.60 14.80
CA HIS A 1 -13.02 6.74 14.98
C HIS A 1 -12.66 5.31 14.66
N LYS A 2 -13.11 4.32 15.45
CA LYS A 2 -12.85 2.89 15.22
C LYS A 2 -13.42 2.38 13.88
N ASP A 3 -14.37 3.12 13.32
CA ASP A 3 -14.98 2.81 12.03
C ASP A 3 -14.17 3.39 10.85
N ASP A 4 -13.18 4.24 11.10
CA ASP A 4 -12.45 4.96 10.06
C ASP A 4 -11.34 4.10 9.43
N ALA A 5 -10.81 3.10 10.18
CA ALA A 5 -9.78 2.19 9.66
C ALA A 5 -10.26 1.41 8.43
N TYR A 6 -11.54 1.02 8.40
CA TYR A 6 -12.15 0.31 7.27
C TYR A 6 -12.61 1.24 6.15
N SER A 7 -12.65 2.54 6.40
CA SER A 7 -12.97 3.53 5.37
C SER A 7 -11.81 3.80 4.43
N LEU A 8 -10.60 3.34 4.76
CA LEU A 8 -9.43 3.48 3.90
C LEU A 8 -9.43 2.50 2.72
N GLY A 9 -10.15 1.37 2.82
CA GLY A 9 -10.06 0.30 1.84
C GLY A 9 -8.84 -0.60 2.07
N GLY A 10 -8.31 -1.22 1.03
CA GLY A 10 -7.15 -2.10 1.10
C GLY A 10 -7.50 -3.55 1.41
N PHE A 11 -6.49 -4.37 1.54
CA PHE A 11 -6.61 -5.82 1.78
C PHE A 11 -5.86 -6.20 3.05
N HIS A 12 -6.46 -7.08 3.84
CA HIS A 12 -5.75 -7.66 4.99
C HIS A 12 -4.56 -8.49 4.52
N ASP A 13 -3.48 -8.42 5.28
CA ASP A 13 -2.22 -9.09 4.96
C ASP A 13 -2.39 -10.61 4.84
N ALA A 14 -3.09 -11.22 5.81
CA ALA A 14 -3.31 -12.66 5.83
C ALA A 14 -4.67 -13.01 6.46
N GLY A 15 -4.67 -13.91 7.45
CA GLY A 15 -5.86 -14.28 8.22
C GLY A 15 -6.12 -13.39 9.45
N ASP A 16 -5.36 -12.34 9.58
CA ASP A 16 -5.45 -11.31 10.63
C ASP A 16 -6.31 -10.11 10.19
N GLY A 17 -6.30 -9.04 10.98
CA GLY A 17 -6.98 -7.79 10.68
C GLY A 17 -6.03 -6.64 10.30
N ILE A 18 -4.77 -6.94 9.99
CA ILE A 18 -3.74 -5.94 9.69
C ILE A 18 -3.79 -5.54 8.23
N LEU A 19 -3.66 -4.24 7.96
CA LEU A 19 -3.38 -3.68 6.64
C LEU A 19 -1.91 -3.28 6.63
N CYS A 20 -1.08 -4.12 6.05
CA CYS A 20 0.37 -3.94 6.01
C CYS A 20 0.78 -3.26 4.71
N GLY A 21 1.18 -2.01 4.78
CA GLY A 21 1.49 -1.21 3.59
C GLY A 21 2.63 -1.77 2.75
N LEU A 22 3.63 -2.42 3.36
CA LEU A 22 4.73 -3.02 2.62
C LEU A 22 4.23 -4.14 1.69
N THR A 23 3.48 -5.10 2.22
CA THR A 23 2.94 -6.21 1.44
C THR A 23 1.86 -5.78 0.46
N GLU A 24 1.01 -4.82 0.84
CA GLU A 24 0.02 -4.25 -0.07
C GLU A 24 0.66 -3.55 -1.27
N GLY A 25 1.66 -2.70 -1.03
CA GLY A 25 2.36 -1.98 -2.09
C GLY A 25 3.12 -2.93 -3.04
N PHE A 26 3.84 -3.90 -2.49
CA PHE A 26 4.52 -4.93 -3.28
C PHE A 26 3.54 -5.77 -4.11
N THR A 27 2.45 -6.21 -3.50
CA THR A 27 1.43 -7.00 -4.18
C THR A 27 0.80 -6.21 -5.33
N ALA A 28 0.38 -4.97 -5.07
CA ALA A 28 -0.25 -4.12 -6.07
C ALA A 28 0.70 -3.81 -7.24
N SER A 29 1.95 -3.46 -6.96
CA SER A 29 2.95 -3.16 -8.00
C SER A 29 3.28 -4.40 -8.84
N THR A 30 3.41 -5.57 -8.21
CA THR A 30 3.67 -6.85 -8.90
C THR A 30 2.49 -7.28 -9.78
N LEU A 31 1.25 -7.14 -9.28
CA LEU A 31 0.05 -7.40 -10.09
C LEU A 31 -0.05 -6.44 -11.28
N GLY A 32 0.28 -5.17 -11.06
CA GLY A 32 0.32 -4.17 -12.13
C GLY A 32 1.36 -4.50 -13.20
N TRP A 33 2.56 -4.91 -12.79
CA TRP A 33 3.60 -5.38 -13.70
C TRP A 33 3.17 -6.63 -14.48
N MET A 34 2.57 -7.59 -13.78
CA MET A 34 2.05 -8.81 -14.43
C MET A 34 1.01 -8.47 -15.51
N TYR A 35 0.10 -7.53 -15.24
CA TYR A 35 -0.87 -7.11 -16.25
C TYR A 35 -0.20 -6.39 -17.43
N TYR A 36 0.79 -5.54 -17.17
CA TYR A 36 1.54 -4.87 -18.22
C TYR A 36 2.18 -5.86 -19.19
N GLU A 37 2.82 -6.92 -18.68
CA GLU A 37 3.51 -7.93 -19.49
C GLU A 37 2.53 -8.89 -20.19
N TYR A 38 1.40 -9.24 -19.55
CA TYR A 38 0.48 -10.28 -20.00
C TYR A 38 -0.93 -9.73 -20.31
N LYS A 39 -1.01 -8.50 -20.79
CA LYS A 39 -2.29 -7.82 -21.08
C LYS A 39 -3.21 -8.62 -22.00
N ASN A 40 -2.65 -9.22 -23.04
CA ASN A 40 -3.44 -9.99 -24.00
C ASN A 40 -4.07 -11.25 -23.38
N GLU A 41 -3.39 -11.87 -22.42
CA GLU A 41 -3.85 -13.04 -21.69
C GLU A 41 -5.00 -12.68 -20.76
N PHE A 42 -4.89 -11.57 -20.03
CA PHE A 42 -5.98 -11.04 -19.22
C PHE A 42 -7.21 -10.68 -20.07
N ASP A 43 -7.02 -10.01 -21.20
CA ASP A 43 -8.10 -9.64 -22.10
C ASP A 43 -8.78 -10.90 -22.70
N SER A 44 -7.99 -11.91 -23.09
CA SER A 44 -8.51 -13.14 -23.67
C SER A 44 -9.28 -14.02 -22.68
N THR A 45 -8.94 -13.95 -21.41
CA THR A 45 -9.63 -14.68 -20.33
C THR A 45 -10.79 -13.88 -19.73
N GLY A 46 -10.96 -12.61 -20.11
CA GLY A 46 -12.01 -11.73 -19.58
C GLY A 46 -11.78 -11.31 -18.12
N THR A 47 -10.54 -11.31 -17.64
CA THR A 47 -10.19 -11.00 -16.25
C THR A 47 -9.67 -9.58 -16.05
N THR A 48 -9.53 -8.78 -17.11
CA THR A 48 -9.02 -7.39 -17.08
C THR A 48 -9.83 -6.49 -16.15
N ASP A 49 -11.15 -6.54 -16.21
CA ASP A 49 -12.00 -5.69 -15.36
C ASP A 49 -11.85 -6.06 -13.88
N HIS A 50 -11.78 -7.36 -13.58
CA HIS A 50 -11.55 -7.81 -12.21
C HIS A 50 -10.20 -7.34 -11.65
N LEU A 51 -9.15 -7.42 -12.46
CA LEU A 51 -7.83 -6.89 -12.05
C LEU A 51 -7.85 -5.37 -11.85
N ARG A 52 -8.58 -4.64 -12.72
CA ARG A 52 -8.76 -3.18 -12.57
C ARG A 52 -9.45 -2.84 -11.25
N ASP A 53 -10.49 -3.59 -10.86
CA ASP A 53 -11.18 -3.37 -9.59
C ASP A 53 -10.26 -3.60 -8.39
N ILE A 54 -9.44 -4.65 -8.41
CA ILE A 54 -8.42 -4.92 -7.39
C ILE A 54 -7.38 -3.79 -7.34
N SER A 55 -6.88 -3.36 -8.50
CA SER A 55 -5.91 -2.25 -8.60
C SER A 55 -6.48 -0.94 -8.06
N ASN A 56 -7.74 -0.64 -8.35
CA ASN A 56 -8.43 0.54 -7.83
C ASN A 56 -8.60 0.50 -6.30
N GLU A 57 -8.86 -0.67 -5.73
CA GLU A 57 -8.95 -0.84 -4.27
C GLU A 57 -7.61 -0.53 -3.59
N PHE A 58 -6.51 -1.11 -4.08
CA PHE A 58 -5.17 -0.78 -3.61
C PHE A 58 -4.85 0.71 -3.77
N ALA A 59 -5.09 1.28 -4.95
CA ALA A 59 -4.83 2.70 -5.21
C ALA A 59 -5.65 3.61 -4.29
N SER A 60 -6.90 3.26 -4.02
CA SER A 60 -7.77 4.01 -3.11
C SER A 60 -7.24 3.99 -1.68
N PHE A 61 -6.81 2.82 -1.19
CA PHE A 61 -6.18 2.69 0.11
C PHE A 61 -4.91 3.54 0.23
N MET A 62 -3.99 3.43 -0.73
CA MET A 62 -2.72 4.15 -0.70
C MET A 62 -2.90 5.67 -0.73
N LYS A 63 -3.85 6.15 -1.53
CA LYS A 63 -4.20 7.59 -1.58
C LYS A 63 -4.87 8.05 -0.29
N ALA A 64 -5.83 7.29 0.24
CA ALA A 64 -6.51 7.61 1.50
C ALA A 64 -5.54 7.58 2.70
N SER A 65 -4.51 6.72 2.64
CA SER A 65 -3.44 6.64 3.64
C SER A 65 -2.43 7.79 3.56
N THR A 66 -2.45 8.62 2.50
CA THR A 66 -1.44 9.63 2.23
C THR A 66 -2.00 11.04 2.38
N THR A 67 -1.45 11.82 3.31
CA THR A 67 -1.77 13.24 3.48
C THR A 67 -0.77 14.10 2.73
N ARG A 68 -1.27 15.01 1.88
CA ARG A 68 -0.45 15.93 1.09
C ARG A 68 -0.65 17.37 1.55
N GLY A 69 0.41 18.18 1.48
CA GLY A 69 0.36 19.61 1.70
C GLY A 69 -0.16 20.38 0.48
N ASP A 70 -0.33 21.69 0.63
CA ASP A 70 -0.79 22.57 -0.45
C ASP A 70 0.16 22.61 -1.66
N ASP A 71 1.42 22.30 -1.44
CA ASP A 71 2.45 22.19 -2.48
C ASP A 71 2.47 20.80 -3.16
N GLY A 72 1.60 19.89 -2.74
CA GLY A 72 1.49 18.54 -3.25
C GLY A 72 2.46 17.53 -2.63
N SER A 73 3.39 17.96 -1.77
CA SER A 73 4.33 17.07 -1.09
C SER A 73 3.63 16.21 -0.03
N VAL A 74 4.17 15.01 0.24
CA VAL A 74 3.66 14.16 1.33
C VAL A 74 4.09 14.75 2.67
N THR A 75 3.11 15.04 3.52
CA THR A 75 3.32 15.58 4.88
C THR A 75 3.20 14.50 5.95
N ASN A 76 2.41 13.48 5.71
CA ASN A 76 2.26 12.30 6.55
C ASN A 76 1.65 11.17 5.74
N PHE A 77 1.97 9.91 6.06
CA PHE A 77 1.25 8.77 5.50
C PHE A 77 1.15 7.63 6.51
N ILE A 78 0.09 6.83 6.37
CA ILE A 78 -0.15 5.64 7.16
C ILE A 78 0.53 4.47 6.45
N TYR A 79 1.47 3.81 7.13
CA TYR A 79 2.19 2.67 6.59
C TYR A 79 1.68 1.33 7.10
N GLU A 80 0.83 1.36 8.15
CA GLU A 80 0.18 0.17 8.70
C GLU A 80 -1.08 0.54 9.46
N VAL A 81 -2.07 -0.35 9.46
CA VAL A 81 -3.28 -0.29 10.28
C VAL A 81 -3.43 -1.60 11.01
N GLY A 82 -3.65 -1.54 12.31
CA GLY A 82 -3.76 -2.69 13.19
C GLY A 82 -2.55 -2.83 14.11
N ASP A 83 -2.66 -3.65 15.13
CA ASP A 83 -1.59 -3.96 16.10
C ASP A 83 -1.20 -5.43 15.97
N ASP A 84 0.02 -5.66 15.51
CA ASP A 84 0.58 -6.99 15.25
C ASP A 84 0.47 -7.92 16.49
N GLY A 85 0.84 -7.41 17.66
CA GLY A 85 0.81 -8.18 18.90
C GLY A 85 -0.60 -8.51 19.38
N ALA A 86 -1.53 -7.58 19.22
CA ALA A 86 -2.93 -7.79 19.61
C ALA A 86 -3.65 -8.73 18.64
N ASP A 87 -3.38 -8.60 17.36
CA ASP A 87 -4.04 -9.35 16.30
C ASP A 87 -3.53 -10.79 16.21
N HIS A 88 -2.21 -11.00 16.25
CA HIS A 88 -1.59 -12.32 16.27
C HIS A 88 -1.71 -13.04 17.63
N GLY A 89 -2.10 -12.34 18.68
CA GLY A 89 -2.27 -12.92 20.02
C GLY A 89 -3.39 -13.97 20.13
N LYS A 90 -4.34 -13.99 19.18
CA LYS A 90 -5.47 -14.94 19.18
C LYS A 90 -5.87 -15.34 17.77
N TRP A 91 -5.52 -16.55 17.39
CA TRP A 91 -6.04 -17.13 16.15
C TRP A 91 -7.54 -17.42 16.24
N ARG A 92 -8.32 -16.90 15.29
CA ARG A 92 -9.77 -17.11 15.21
C ARG A 92 -10.30 -16.79 13.81
N ALA A 93 -11.50 -17.27 13.52
CA ALA A 93 -12.18 -16.94 12.28
C ALA A 93 -12.51 -15.43 12.23
N PRO A 94 -12.42 -14.78 11.07
CA PRO A 94 -12.67 -13.34 10.92
C PRO A 94 -14.00 -12.87 11.48
N GLU A 95 -15.05 -13.69 11.37
CA GLU A 95 -16.40 -13.39 11.88
C GLU A 95 -16.47 -13.33 13.42
N LEU A 96 -15.47 -13.90 14.09
CA LEU A 96 -15.36 -13.93 15.54
C LEU A 96 -14.39 -12.87 16.08
N MET A 97 -13.79 -12.08 15.22
CA MET A 97 -12.93 -10.95 15.62
C MET A 97 -13.81 -9.79 16.08
N PRO A 98 -13.76 -9.38 17.36
CA PRO A 98 -14.49 -8.21 17.84
C PRO A 98 -13.81 -6.93 17.33
N GLY A 99 -14.43 -6.32 16.33
CA GLY A 99 -13.82 -5.17 15.65
C GLY A 99 -12.51 -5.58 14.97
N ARG A 100 -12.51 -5.72 13.69
CA ARG A 100 -11.29 -6.08 12.94
C ARG A 100 -10.19 -5.10 13.28
N GLY A 101 -9.06 -5.64 13.76
CA GLY A 101 -7.90 -4.87 14.15
C GLY A 101 -8.09 -3.97 15.38
N SER A 102 -7.02 -3.48 15.93
CA SER A 102 -7.02 -2.56 17.07
C SER A 102 -7.56 -1.17 16.72
N GLY A 103 -7.73 -0.85 15.43
CA GLY A 103 -8.04 0.47 14.92
C GLY A 103 -6.91 1.46 15.14
N GLU A 104 -5.70 0.97 15.35
CA GLU A 104 -4.50 1.79 15.44
C GLU A 104 -3.96 2.10 14.04
N PHE A 105 -3.49 3.33 13.87
CA PHE A 105 -2.85 3.81 12.64
C PHE A 105 -1.40 4.11 12.93
N TYR A 106 -0.51 3.41 12.26
CA TYR A 106 0.92 3.70 12.30
C TYR A 106 1.26 4.61 11.14
N SER A 107 1.64 5.84 11.44
CA SER A 107 1.90 6.87 10.43
C SER A 107 3.22 7.60 10.67
N THR A 108 3.75 8.23 9.63
CA THR A 108 5.01 8.95 9.71
C THR A 108 5.03 10.15 8.77
N SER A 109 5.79 11.20 9.18
CA SER A 109 6.09 12.38 8.36
C SER A 109 7.53 12.41 7.84
N SER A 110 8.35 11.41 8.16
CA SER A 110 9.79 11.42 7.84
C SER A 110 10.45 10.04 7.81
N GLY A 111 9.67 8.97 7.71
CA GLY A 111 10.19 7.60 7.76
C GLY A 111 9.44 6.65 6.83
N ALA A 112 9.64 5.34 6.99
CA ALA A 112 9.01 4.27 6.21
C ALA A 112 9.15 4.48 4.69
N SER A 113 10.37 4.81 4.23
CA SER A 113 10.65 5.04 2.81
C SER A 113 10.50 3.79 1.96
N ASP A 114 10.70 2.61 2.54
CA ASP A 114 10.38 1.30 1.99
C ASP A 114 8.91 1.23 1.56
N VAL A 115 7.99 1.49 2.48
CA VAL A 115 6.55 1.47 2.21
C VAL A 115 6.13 2.57 1.25
N ALA A 116 6.65 3.80 1.45
CA ALA A 116 6.33 4.93 0.56
C ALA A 116 6.76 4.64 -0.89
N ALA A 117 7.91 3.99 -1.09
CA ALA A 117 8.38 3.57 -2.41
C ALA A 117 7.49 2.46 -3.01
N GLN A 118 7.07 1.47 -2.22
CA GLN A 118 6.15 0.43 -2.69
C GLN A 118 4.78 1.02 -3.09
N TYR A 119 4.25 2.00 -2.35
CA TYR A 119 3.04 2.72 -2.74
C TYR A 119 3.25 3.49 -4.05
N ALA A 120 4.41 4.16 -4.19
CA ALA A 120 4.75 4.89 -5.41
C ALA A 120 4.79 3.95 -6.63
N ALA A 121 5.44 2.79 -6.49
CA ALA A 121 5.50 1.77 -7.55
C ALA A 121 4.11 1.27 -7.95
N ALA A 122 3.27 0.95 -6.96
CA ALA A 122 1.91 0.46 -7.19
C ALA A 122 1.03 1.49 -7.92
N LEU A 123 1.07 2.75 -7.48
CA LEU A 123 0.30 3.84 -8.09
C LEU A 123 0.82 4.20 -9.49
N ALA A 124 2.14 4.13 -9.72
CA ALA A 124 2.73 4.30 -11.05
C ALA A 124 2.26 3.18 -12.00
N GLN A 125 2.23 1.93 -11.55
CA GLN A 125 1.70 0.81 -12.33
C GLN A 125 0.20 0.94 -12.61
N SER A 126 -0.59 1.44 -11.65
CA SER A 126 -2.01 1.75 -11.86
C SER A 126 -2.20 2.78 -12.96
N TYR A 127 -1.41 3.86 -12.94
CA TYR A 127 -1.43 4.87 -14.00
C TYR A 127 -1.03 4.31 -15.37
N ILE A 128 0.08 3.56 -15.46
CA ILE A 128 0.57 2.96 -16.71
C ILE A 128 -0.49 2.05 -17.33
N ASN A 129 -1.18 1.27 -16.52
CA ASN A 129 -2.14 0.28 -16.99
C ASN A 129 -3.52 0.86 -17.28
N PHE A 130 -3.99 1.81 -16.47
CA PHE A 130 -5.38 2.27 -16.48
C PHE A 130 -5.55 3.78 -16.70
N GLY A 131 -4.48 4.58 -16.68
CA GLY A 131 -4.47 5.97 -17.12
C GLY A 131 -5.01 6.99 -16.11
N ASN A 132 -5.17 6.64 -14.84
CA ASN A 132 -5.62 7.60 -13.82
C ASN A 132 -4.48 8.55 -13.44
N SER A 133 -4.55 9.82 -13.85
CA SER A 133 -3.50 10.82 -13.61
C SER A 133 -3.32 11.16 -12.12
N GLU A 134 -4.35 11.03 -11.31
CA GLU A 134 -4.23 11.25 -9.86
C GLU A 134 -3.29 10.20 -9.23
N ASP A 135 -3.33 8.96 -9.70
CA ASP A 135 -2.43 7.91 -9.20
C ASP A 135 -0.95 8.27 -9.50
N LEU A 136 -0.68 8.84 -10.69
CA LEU A 136 0.67 9.33 -11.01
C LEU A 136 1.11 10.49 -10.11
N ASP A 137 0.23 11.44 -9.83
CA ASP A 137 0.52 12.58 -8.95
C ASP A 137 0.90 12.12 -7.53
N TYR A 138 0.19 11.10 -7.01
CA TYR A 138 0.52 10.51 -5.72
C TYR A 138 1.79 9.65 -5.79
N ALA A 139 2.01 8.91 -6.86
CA ALA A 139 3.22 8.12 -7.07
C ALA A 139 4.48 9.01 -7.03
N ILE A 140 4.47 10.12 -7.74
CA ILE A 140 5.59 11.09 -7.74
C ILE A 140 5.83 11.64 -6.33
N ALA A 141 4.78 12.07 -5.64
CA ALA A 141 4.91 12.64 -4.30
C ALA A 141 5.47 11.64 -3.28
N LEU A 142 5.02 10.38 -3.32
CA LEU A 142 5.50 9.31 -2.45
C LEU A 142 6.93 8.88 -2.79
N TYR A 143 7.28 8.85 -4.07
CA TYR A 143 8.65 8.60 -4.51
C TYR A 143 9.61 9.69 -4.00
N ASP A 144 9.24 10.95 -4.15
CA ASP A 144 10.04 12.08 -3.66
C ASP A 144 10.22 12.02 -2.13
N PHE A 145 9.16 11.64 -1.41
CA PHE A 145 9.22 11.41 0.02
C PHE A 145 10.19 10.27 0.38
N ALA A 146 10.06 9.11 -0.27
CA ALA A 146 10.94 7.98 -0.04
C ALA A 146 12.41 8.31 -0.34
N ALA A 147 12.68 8.93 -1.49
CA ALA A 147 14.01 9.33 -1.92
C ALA A 147 14.66 10.37 -0.99
N LYS A 148 13.85 11.21 -0.34
CA LYS A 148 14.30 12.23 0.60
C LYS A 148 14.76 11.65 1.93
N TYR A 149 14.00 10.72 2.51
CA TYR A 149 14.24 10.25 3.87
C TYR A 149 15.09 8.98 3.94
N ARG A 150 14.91 8.03 3.01
CA ARG A 150 15.70 6.81 2.85
C ARG A 150 15.82 5.98 4.12
N THR A 151 14.73 5.82 4.84
CA THR A 151 14.66 5.09 6.12
C THR A 151 13.69 3.93 6.04
N ILE A 152 13.94 2.90 6.82
CA ILE A 152 13.03 1.76 6.98
C ILE A 152 12.25 1.90 8.28
N THR A 153 11.06 1.26 8.35
CA THR A 153 10.21 1.26 9.54
C THR A 153 9.88 -0.15 10.01
N TYR A 154 10.10 -1.15 9.18
CA TYR A 154 9.66 -2.54 9.41
C TYR A 154 10.65 -3.43 10.15
N ASP A 155 11.70 -2.88 10.78
CA ASP A 155 12.65 -3.64 11.58
C ASP A 155 12.07 -4.24 12.88
N GLN A 156 10.86 -3.82 13.27
CA GLN A 156 10.19 -4.23 14.51
C GLN A 156 8.84 -4.94 14.28
N MET A 157 8.48 -5.20 13.03
CA MET A 157 7.20 -5.78 12.62
C MET A 157 7.37 -7.25 12.20
N THR A 158 6.27 -7.91 11.87
CA THR A 158 6.27 -9.27 11.31
C THR A 158 7.13 -9.36 10.05
N TYR A 159 7.12 -8.31 9.23
CA TYR A 159 8.01 -8.15 8.07
C TYR A 159 9.14 -7.22 8.43
N SER A 160 10.36 -7.59 8.06
CA SER A 160 11.54 -6.75 8.26
C SER A 160 12.22 -6.46 6.93
N ASP A 161 12.39 -5.18 6.64
CA ASP A 161 13.28 -4.75 5.59
C ASP A 161 14.67 -4.39 6.15
N LYS A 162 15.69 -4.39 5.30
CA LYS A 162 17.06 -4.03 5.67
C LYS A 162 17.52 -2.74 5.01
N SER A 163 16.79 -2.30 4.00
CA SER A 163 17.13 -1.14 3.18
C SER A 163 15.92 -0.68 2.40
N ALA A 164 15.69 0.61 2.30
CA ALA A 164 14.69 1.18 1.40
C ALA A 164 15.21 1.38 -0.04
N GLU A 165 16.47 1.05 -0.31
CA GLU A 165 17.11 1.37 -1.60
C GLU A 165 16.58 0.54 -2.75
N ASP A 166 16.29 -0.73 -2.52
CA ASP A 166 15.69 -1.62 -3.51
C ASP A 166 14.23 -1.26 -3.82
N ASP A 167 13.46 -0.84 -2.82
CA ASP A 167 12.10 -0.33 -3.00
C ASP A 167 12.09 0.97 -3.80
N ILE A 168 12.99 1.90 -3.47
CA ILE A 168 13.17 3.17 -4.21
C ILE A 168 13.60 2.87 -5.67
N ALA A 169 14.50 1.91 -5.88
CA ALA A 169 14.89 1.50 -7.22
C ALA A 169 13.75 0.84 -7.99
N TRP A 170 12.92 0.04 -7.32
CA TRP A 170 11.71 -0.55 -7.90
C TRP A 170 10.71 0.53 -8.33
N ALA A 171 10.46 1.51 -7.49
CA ALA A 171 9.54 2.61 -7.79
C ALA A 171 10.05 3.54 -8.91
N ALA A 172 11.37 3.62 -9.13
CA ALA A 172 12.00 4.44 -10.16
C ALA A 172 11.93 3.83 -11.57
N ASN A 173 11.66 2.52 -11.69
CA ASN A 173 11.58 1.79 -12.96
C ASN A 173 10.18 1.79 -13.53
#